data_eb20abe06baee79cb4c4056810acfd5d
#
_entry.id   eb20abe06baee79cb4c4056810acfd5d
#
_cell.length_a   1.000
_cell.length_b   1.000
_cell.length_c   1.000
_cell.angle_alpha   90.00
_cell.angle_beta   90.00
_cell.angle_gamma   90.00
#
_symmetry.space_group_name_H-M   'P 1'
#
loop_
_entity.id
_entity.type
_entity.pdbx_description
1 polymer ?
#
loop_
_entity_poly.entity_id
_entity_poly.type
_entity_poly.pdbx_seq_one_letter_code
_entity_poly.pdbx_strand_id
1 'polypeptide(L)'
;MSTVDALGDAPLVLGPATLDSRLLLGTGRFATHAEMAACHRESGTQMVTVAVRRANLDPGAGPGVLDFLDRTRLHLLPNTAGCYDAAEAVRTARLARDLLDTPLVKL
;
A
#
# COMPACT_ATOMS: atom_id res chain seq x y z
N MET A 1 5.51 -19.19 10.51
CA MET A 1 4.47 -18.64 11.40
C MET A 1 3.13 -19.27 11.04
N SER A 2 2.30 -19.53 12.03
CA SER A 2 0.98 -20.10 11.78
C SER A 2 0.11 -19.13 10.98
N THR A 3 -0.72 -19.65 10.07
CA THR A 3 -1.71 -18.84 9.35
C THR A 3 -2.92 -18.45 10.22
N VAL A 4 -2.96 -18.97 11.45
CA VAL A 4 -3.96 -18.64 12.46
C VAL A 4 -3.19 -18.06 13.63
N ASP A 5 -3.57 -16.86 14.08
CA ASP A 5 -2.88 -16.21 15.20
C ASP A 5 -3.24 -16.88 16.54
N ALA A 6 -2.65 -16.38 17.63
CA ALA A 6 -2.88 -16.92 18.97
C ALA A 6 -4.32 -16.82 19.43
N LEU A 7 -5.14 -15.96 18.83
CA LEU A 7 -6.55 -15.79 19.11
C LEU A 7 -7.44 -16.63 18.19
N GLY A 8 -6.84 -17.37 17.25
CA GLY A 8 -7.56 -18.25 16.35
C GLY A 8 -8.10 -17.58 15.09
N ASP A 9 -7.65 -16.37 14.77
CA ASP A 9 -8.07 -15.68 13.54
C ASP A 9 -7.52 -16.36 12.30
N ALA A 10 -8.40 -16.56 11.31
CA ALA A 10 -7.98 -17.01 10.00
C ALA A 10 -7.27 -15.89 9.24
N PRO A 11 -6.47 -16.23 8.22
CA PRO A 11 -5.88 -15.23 7.35
C PRO A 11 -6.93 -14.33 6.71
N LEU A 12 -6.58 -13.08 6.47
CA LEU A 12 -7.42 -12.15 5.73
C LEU A 12 -7.14 -12.31 4.23
N VAL A 13 -8.18 -12.61 3.46
CA VAL A 13 -8.05 -12.76 2.01
C VAL A 13 -8.67 -11.55 1.33
N LEU A 14 -7.85 -10.81 0.57
CA LEU A 14 -8.30 -9.65 -0.23
C LEU A 14 -7.88 -9.89 -1.68
N GLY A 15 -8.80 -10.41 -2.50
CA GLY A 15 -8.48 -10.77 -3.88
C GLY A 15 -7.28 -11.72 -3.93
N PRO A 16 -6.20 -11.36 -4.64
CA PRO A 16 -5.02 -12.22 -4.74
C PRO A 16 -4.12 -12.21 -3.50
N ALA A 17 -4.39 -11.33 -2.54
CA ALA A 17 -3.54 -11.18 -1.36
C ALA A 17 -4.10 -12.00 -0.19
N THR A 18 -3.25 -12.80 0.44
CA THR A 18 -3.56 -13.52 1.67
C THR A 18 -2.66 -12.98 2.76
N LEU A 19 -3.25 -12.42 3.81
CA LEU A 19 -2.52 -11.72 4.86
C LEU A 19 -2.67 -12.45 6.19
N ASP A 20 -1.54 -12.67 6.87
CA ASP A 20 -1.54 -13.16 8.25
C ASP A 20 -1.84 -12.02 9.22
N SER A 21 -1.35 -10.82 8.92
CA SER A 21 -1.61 -9.62 9.70
C SER A 21 -2.84 -8.91 9.16
N ARG A 22 -3.75 -8.53 10.04
CA ARG A 22 -4.93 -7.72 9.70
C ARG A 22 -4.68 -6.23 9.82
N LEU A 23 -3.45 -5.83 10.15
CA LEU A 23 -3.05 -4.44 10.24
C LEU A 23 -2.60 -3.94 8.87
N LEU A 24 -3.35 -2.99 8.33
CA LEU A 24 -3.01 -2.27 7.11
C LEU A 24 -2.56 -0.87 7.51
N LEU A 25 -1.40 -0.44 7.04
CA LEU A 25 -0.85 0.87 7.38
C LEU A 25 -0.79 1.78 6.17
N GLY A 26 -0.73 3.08 6.45
CA GLY A 26 -0.53 4.09 5.42
C GLY A 26 0.93 4.37 5.14
N THR A 27 1.16 5.29 4.20
CA THR A 27 2.49 5.75 3.80
C THR A 27 2.66 7.26 4.00
N GLY A 28 1.62 7.95 4.48
CA GLY A 28 1.66 9.38 4.71
C GLY A 28 1.97 9.75 6.16
N ARG A 29 2.36 11.01 6.34
CA ARG A 29 2.53 11.64 7.65
C ARG A 29 3.68 11.10 8.50
N PHE A 30 4.61 10.39 7.89
CA PHE A 30 5.87 10.06 8.56
C PHE A 30 6.86 11.21 8.37
N ALA A 31 7.71 11.42 9.36
CA ALA A 31 8.72 12.47 9.27
C ALA A 31 9.73 12.21 8.15
N THR A 32 10.09 10.94 7.95
CA THR A 32 10.97 10.52 6.86
C THR A 32 10.49 9.20 6.28
N HIS A 33 10.91 8.90 5.04
CA HIS A 33 10.61 7.60 4.44
C HIS A 33 11.32 6.46 5.18
N ALA A 34 12.48 6.72 5.77
CA ALA A 34 13.18 5.72 6.56
C ALA A 34 12.39 5.34 7.82
N GLU A 35 11.79 6.32 8.49
CA GLU A 35 10.92 6.05 9.64
C GLU A 35 9.67 5.28 9.23
N MET A 36 9.09 5.62 8.08
CA MET A 36 7.96 4.89 7.52
C MET A 36 8.33 3.42 7.30
N ALA A 37 9.45 3.17 6.64
CA ALA A 37 9.91 1.80 6.37
C ALA A 37 10.17 1.02 7.66
N ALA A 38 10.74 1.66 8.67
CA ALA A 38 10.97 1.05 9.97
C ALA A 38 9.64 0.70 10.65
N CYS A 39 8.66 1.60 10.60
CA CYS A 39 7.33 1.36 11.16
C CYS A 39 6.64 0.16 10.46
N HIS A 40 6.70 0.10 9.15
CA HIS A 40 6.13 -1.02 8.40
C HIS A 40 6.79 -2.34 8.80
N ARG A 41 8.10 -2.35 8.92
CA ARG A 41 8.85 -3.56 9.29
C ARG A 41 8.52 -4.00 10.72
N GLU A 42 8.57 -3.08 11.67
CA GLU A 42 8.38 -3.40 13.09
C GLU A 42 6.93 -3.77 13.43
N SER A 43 5.97 -3.21 12.69
CA SER A 43 4.55 -3.50 12.92
C SER A 43 4.12 -4.88 12.42
N GLY A 44 4.89 -5.47 11.52
CA GLY A 44 4.51 -6.73 10.87
C GLY A 44 3.41 -6.59 9.84
N THR A 45 3.06 -5.36 9.44
CA THR A 45 2.06 -5.18 8.37
C THR A 45 2.50 -5.84 7.08
N GLN A 46 1.56 -6.35 6.32
CA GLN A 46 1.81 -6.98 5.03
C GLN A 46 1.14 -6.24 3.88
N MET A 47 0.40 -5.18 4.19
CA MET A 47 -0.25 -4.35 3.17
C MET A 47 -0.20 -2.89 3.60
N VAL A 48 0.18 -2.01 2.67
CA VAL A 48 0.22 -0.57 2.90
C VAL A 48 -0.55 0.16 1.81
N THR A 49 -1.21 1.26 2.21
CA THR A 49 -1.95 2.09 1.25
C THR A 49 -1.05 3.16 0.67
N VAL A 50 -1.27 3.49 -0.58
CA VAL A 50 -0.51 4.53 -1.29
C VAL A 50 -1.48 5.47 -1.97
N ALA A 51 -1.40 6.76 -1.66
CA ALA A 51 -2.16 7.79 -2.37
C ALA A 51 -1.43 8.10 -3.68
N VAL A 52 -1.91 7.53 -4.79
CA VAL A 52 -1.22 7.59 -6.08
C VAL A 52 -1.02 9.04 -6.54
N ARG A 53 -2.01 9.90 -6.33
CA ARG A 53 -1.91 11.31 -6.72
C ARG A 53 -0.85 12.07 -5.94
N ARG A 54 -0.50 11.59 -4.74
CA ARG A 54 0.50 12.23 -3.87
C ARG A 54 1.86 11.58 -3.98
N ALA A 55 1.94 10.40 -4.60
CA ALA A 55 3.20 9.73 -4.80
C ALA A 55 3.97 10.43 -5.93
N ASN A 56 5.25 10.69 -5.69
CA ASN A 56 6.10 11.25 -6.72
C ASN A 56 6.58 10.12 -7.62
N LEU A 57 6.01 10.03 -8.81
CA LEU A 57 6.32 8.99 -9.78
C LEU A 57 7.28 9.46 -10.88
N ASP A 58 7.74 10.70 -10.81
CA ASP A 58 8.69 11.26 -11.77
C ASP A 58 10.09 10.68 -11.50
N PRO A 59 10.66 9.91 -12.43
CA PRO A 59 12.00 9.35 -12.26
C PRO A 59 13.09 10.41 -12.04
N GLY A 60 12.88 11.62 -12.55
CA GLY A 60 13.84 12.71 -12.42
C GLY A 60 13.81 13.43 -11.08
N ALA A 61 12.83 13.16 -10.24
CA ALA A 61 12.63 13.90 -8.98
C ALA A 61 13.36 13.28 -7.79
N GLY A 62 14.12 12.19 -8.00
CA GLY A 62 14.83 11.50 -6.92
C GLY A 62 13.96 10.45 -6.21
N PRO A 63 14.47 9.85 -5.12
CA PRO A 63 13.76 8.80 -4.41
C PRO A 63 12.42 9.29 -3.87
N GLY A 64 11.38 8.53 -4.13
CA GLY A 64 10.02 8.78 -3.62
C GLY A 64 9.58 7.68 -2.67
N VAL A 65 8.33 7.78 -2.22
CA VAL A 65 7.75 6.83 -1.25
C VAL A 65 7.87 5.38 -1.73
N LEU A 66 7.69 5.13 -3.02
CA LEU A 66 7.72 3.76 -3.57
C LEU A 66 9.10 3.10 -3.44
N ASP A 67 10.17 3.91 -3.42
CA ASP A 67 11.53 3.38 -3.30
C ASP A 67 11.82 2.83 -1.90
N PHE A 68 11.00 3.19 -0.91
CA PHE A 68 11.14 2.74 0.47
C PHE A 68 10.15 1.64 0.85
N LEU A 69 9.42 1.09 -0.13
CA LEU A 69 8.47 0.01 0.09
C LEU A 69 9.06 -1.32 -0.40
N ASP A 70 9.18 -2.28 0.51
CA ASP A 70 9.70 -3.61 0.18
C ASP A 70 8.58 -4.47 -0.43
N ARG A 71 8.53 -4.50 -1.76
CA ARG A 71 7.48 -5.21 -2.49
C ARG A 71 7.62 -6.73 -2.44
N THR A 72 8.71 -7.24 -1.87
CA THR A 72 8.83 -8.68 -1.62
C THR A 72 8.04 -9.12 -0.39
N ARG A 73 7.73 -8.19 0.51
CA ARG A 73 6.96 -8.44 1.73
C ARG A 73 5.61 -7.73 1.76
N LEU A 74 5.51 -6.58 1.11
CA LEU A 74 4.34 -5.71 1.20
C LEU A 74 3.50 -5.80 -0.06
N HIS A 75 2.20 -5.99 0.14
CA HIS A 75 1.21 -5.73 -0.91
C HIS A 75 0.88 -4.25 -0.91
N LEU A 76 0.75 -3.66 -2.08
CA LEU A 76 0.36 -2.27 -2.21
C LEU A 76 -1.14 -2.15 -2.46
N LEU A 77 -1.77 -1.24 -1.72
CA LEU A 77 -3.18 -0.91 -1.87
C LEU A 77 -3.29 0.56 -2.26
N PRO A 78 -3.22 0.89 -3.56
CA PRO A 78 -3.36 2.27 -3.98
C PRO A 78 -4.76 2.79 -3.67
N ASN A 79 -4.85 4.09 -3.39
CA ASN A 79 -6.13 4.71 -3.13
C ASN A 79 -6.36 5.94 -4.02
N THR A 80 -7.61 6.37 -4.09
CA THR A 80 -8.04 7.48 -4.93
C THR A 80 -8.16 8.80 -4.16
N ALA A 81 -7.41 8.96 -3.08
CA ALA A 81 -7.42 10.17 -2.28
C ALA A 81 -7.14 11.40 -3.15
N GLY A 82 -7.94 12.44 -2.98
CA GLY A 82 -7.83 13.66 -3.75
C GLY A 82 -8.62 13.68 -5.06
N CYS A 83 -9.30 12.60 -5.42
CA CYS A 83 -10.18 12.56 -6.58
C CYS A 83 -11.55 13.11 -6.21
N TYR A 84 -12.09 14.02 -7.03
CA TYR A 84 -13.33 14.72 -6.72
C TYR A 84 -14.55 14.15 -7.44
N ASP A 85 -14.36 13.33 -8.47
CA ASP A 85 -15.46 12.72 -9.20
C ASP A 85 -15.13 11.30 -9.63
N ALA A 86 -16.15 10.58 -10.10
CA ALA A 86 -16.01 9.19 -10.49
C ALA A 86 -15.03 9.00 -11.67
N ALA A 87 -15.08 9.89 -12.65
CA ALA A 87 -14.19 9.78 -13.82
C ALA A 87 -12.72 9.91 -13.40
N GLU A 88 -12.42 10.85 -12.53
CA GLU A 88 -11.08 11.04 -12.01
C GLU A 88 -10.62 9.83 -11.19
N ALA A 89 -11.50 9.31 -10.32
CA ALA A 89 -11.20 8.14 -9.51
C ALA A 89 -10.91 6.91 -10.37
N VAL A 90 -11.67 6.68 -11.44
CA VAL A 90 -11.45 5.57 -12.36
C VAL A 90 -10.11 5.72 -13.08
N ARG A 91 -9.78 6.91 -13.56
CA ARG A 91 -8.48 7.17 -14.22
C ARG A 91 -7.32 6.88 -13.27
N THR A 92 -7.44 7.36 -12.03
CA THR A 92 -6.40 7.16 -10.99
C THR A 92 -6.27 5.69 -10.66
N ALA A 93 -7.37 4.96 -10.50
CA ALA A 93 -7.34 3.53 -10.22
C ALA A 93 -6.68 2.74 -11.34
N ARG A 94 -6.98 3.06 -12.59
CA ARG A 94 -6.37 2.41 -13.76
C ARG A 94 -4.88 2.70 -13.85
N LEU A 95 -4.48 3.93 -13.61
CA LEU A 95 -3.07 4.31 -13.56
C LEU A 95 -2.33 3.53 -12.48
N ALA A 96 -2.92 3.45 -11.30
CA ALA A 96 -2.34 2.69 -10.19
C ALA A 96 -2.16 1.21 -10.54
N ARG A 97 -3.18 0.60 -11.15
CA ARG A 97 -3.10 -0.79 -11.59
C ARG A 97 -1.91 -1.02 -12.50
N ASP A 98 -1.71 -0.13 -13.46
CA ASP A 98 -0.66 -0.30 -14.46
C ASP A 98 0.72 0.01 -13.89
N LEU A 99 0.85 1.02 -13.01
CA LEU A 99 2.12 1.42 -12.44
C LEU A 99 2.57 0.53 -11.29
N LEU A 100 1.64 0.06 -10.47
CA LEU A 100 1.94 -0.70 -9.26
C LEU A 100 1.70 -2.20 -9.41
N ASP A 101 1.22 -2.62 -10.57
CA ASP A 101 0.95 -4.02 -10.89
C ASP A 101 0.09 -4.70 -9.81
N THR A 102 -1.03 -4.09 -9.48
CA THR A 102 -1.98 -4.63 -8.50
C THR A 102 -3.41 -4.41 -8.97
N PRO A 103 -4.29 -5.41 -8.83
CA PRO A 103 -5.71 -5.25 -9.13
C PRO A 103 -6.49 -4.62 -7.97
N LEU A 104 -5.83 -4.37 -6.84
CA LEU A 104 -6.48 -3.84 -5.65
C LEU A 104 -6.51 -2.32 -5.69
N VAL A 105 -7.60 -1.75 -5.20
CA VAL A 105 -7.76 -0.31 -5.04
C VAL A 105 -8.69 -0.02 -3.87
N LYS A 106 -8.38 1.04 -3.13
CA LYS A 106 -9.23 1.55 -2.06
C LYS A 106 -9.84 2.87 -2.53
N LEU A 107 -11.15 2.94 -2.54
CA LEU A 107 -11.87 4.15 -2.90
C LEU A 107 -11.94 5.15 -1.75
#